data_d31fa47bf046558f8c7c4c2d0f0d7640
#
_entry.id   d31fa47bf046558f8c7c4c2d0f0d7640
#
_cell.length_a   1.000
_cell.length_b   1.000
_cell.length_c   1.000
_cell.angle_alpha   90.00
_cell.angle_beta   90.00
_cell.angle_gamma   90.00
#
_symmetry.space_group_name_H-M   'P 1'
#
loop_
_entity.id
_entity.type
_entity.pdbx_description
1 polymer ?
#
loop_
_entity_poly.entity_id
_entity_poly.type
_entity_poly.pdbx_seq_one_letter_code
_entity_poly.pdbx_strand_id
1 'polypeptide(L)'
;MPSYPQYQYDASSTILYRTDAYGGSDADVAATSVFTADIDLTQKLFAVCQLTFDASGSTDDLQLALLRRLDSSWDGDELPLLTLTLDSDGSEDLWSMTIGPDCGPGHYRFRLASSGASDSFDIHFTARLARYELAAE
;
A
#
# COMPACT_ATOMS: atom_id res chain seq x y z
N MET A 1 32.23 1.67 23.13
CA MET A 1 31.21 0.62 22.90
C MET A 1 30.93 0.52 21.44
N PRO A 2 30.88 -0.70 20.90
CA PRO A 2 30.55 -0.85 19.48
C PRO A 2 29.11 -0.47 19.21
N SER A 3 28.86 -0.03 17.99
CA SER A 3 27.52 0.24 17.48
C SER A 3 27.09 -0.95 16.61
N TYR A 4 25.82 -1.21 16.54
CA TYR A 4 25.27 -2.25 15.69
C TYR A 4 24.07 -1.75 14.91
N PRO A 5 23.79 -2.27 13.70
CA PRO A 5 22.65 -1.84 12.92
C PRO A 5 21.34 -2.39 13.47
N GLN A 6 20.29 -1.58 13.39
CA GLN A 6 18.94 -2.00 13.71
C GLN A 6 17.94 -1.22 12.85
N TYR A 7 16.73 -1.76 12.71
CA TYR A 7 15.66 -1.05 12.05
C TYR A 7 14.92 -0.17 13.04
N GLN A 8 14.58 1.01 12.60
CA GLN A 8 13.78 1.96 13.37
C GLN A 8 12.51 2.26 12.60
N TYR A 9 11.38 1.83 13.14
CA TYR A 9 10.07 2.09 12.53
C TYR A 9 9.59 3.49 12.90
N ASP A 10 8.85 4.12 11.96
CA ASP A 10 8.14 5.34 12.28
C ASP A 10 7.14 5.08 13.42
N ALA A 11 6.86 6.13 14.22
CA ALA A 11 6.02 6.00 15.40
C ALA A 11 4.57 5.64 15.06
N SER A 12 4.12 5.98 13.84
CA SER A 12 2.75 5.71 13.40
C SER A 12 2.76 5.27 11.95
N SER A 13 1.67 4.58 11.57
CA SER A 13 1.43 4.20 10.17
C SER A 13 0.92 5.38 9.38
N THR A 14 1.27 5.40 8.09
CA THR A 14 0.72 6.33 7.11
C THR A 14 -0.52 5.71 6.48
N ILE A 15 -1.60 6.48 6.36
CA ILE A 15 -2.80 6.04 5.66
C ILE A 15 -2.54 6.18 4.17
N LEU A 16 -2.63 5.06 3.45
CA LEU A 16 -2.48 5.03 1.99
C LEU A 16 -3.82 5.22 1.29
N TYR A 17 -4.85 4.55 1.78
CA TYR A 17 -6.21 4.63 1.25
C TYR A 17 -7.19 4.17 2.32
N ARG A 18 -8.27 4.93 2.54
CA ARG A 18 -9.26 4.57 3.55
C ARG A 18 -10.62 5.09 3.13
N THR A 19 -11.55 4.16 2.93
CA THR A 19 -12.93 4.49 2.56
C THR A 19 -13.78 4.80 3.79
N ASP A 20 -15.00 5.27 3.54
CA ASP A 20 -15.94 5.69 4.60
C ASP A 20 -16.25 4.57 5.60
N ALA A 21 -16.32 3.31 5.16
CA ALA A 21 -16.57 2.18 6.05
C ALA A 21 -15.54 2.04 7.17
N TYR A 22 -14.34 2.59 6.97
CA TYR A 22 -13.25 2.61 7.96
C TYR A 22 -12.96 4.01 8.48
N GLY A 23 -13.90 4.93 8.30
CA GLY A 23 -13.78 6.30 8.81
C GLY A 23 -12.96 7.23 7.93
N GLY A 24 -12.69 6.83 6.69
CA GLY A 24 -11.95 7.65 5.73
C GLY A 24 -12.87 8.41 4.79
N SER A 25 -12.27 9.17 3.86
CA SER A 25 -13.00 9.96 2.88
C SER A 25 -12.63 9.62 1.44
N ASP A 26 -11.80 8.60 1.22
CA ASP A 26 -11.46 8.16 -0.13
C ASP A 26 -12.66 7.46 -0.79
N ALA A 27 -12.74 7.55 -2.10
CA ALA A 27 -13.82 6.94 -2.87
C ALA A 27 -13.75 5.41 -2.78
N ASP A 28 -14.90 4.75 -2.85
CA ASP A 28 -14.94 3.29 -2.93
C ASP A 28 -14.23 2.80 -4.18
N VAL A 29 -13.50 1.69 -4.04
CA VAL A 29 -12.81 1.09 -5.17
C VAL A 29 -13.82 0.33 -6.02
N ALA A 30 -13.87 0.68 -7.30
CA ALA A 30 -14.75 0.07 -8.30
C ALA A 30 -13.92 -0.40 -9.49
N ALA A 31 -14.56 -0.65 -10.63
CA ALA A 31 -13.85 -1.10 -11.84
C ALA A 31 -12.86 -0.06 -12.36
N THR A 32 -13.13 1.22 -12.16
CA THR A 32 -12.19 2.28 -12.50
C THR A 32 -11.09 2.34 -11.46
N SER A 33 -9.84 2.35 -11.92
CA SER A 33 -8.68 2.37 -11.02
C SER A 33 -8.59 3.65 -10.21
N VAL A 34 -8.17 3.50 -8.96
CA VAL A 34 -7.80 4.60 -8.06
C VAL A 34 -6.36 4.38 -7.58
N PHE A 35 -5.73 5.44 -7.09
CA PHE A 35 -4.35 5.38 -6.61
C PHE A 35 -4.29 5.69 -5.12
N THR A 36 -3.37 5.03 -4.43
CA THR A 36 -3.08 5.31 -3.03
C THR A 36 -2.23 6.58 -2.90
N ALA A 37 -2.06 7.03 -1.66
CA ALA A 37 -1.08 8.07 -1.34
C ALA A 37 0.33 7.61 -1.67
N ASP A 38 1.22 8.57 -1.89
CA ASP A 38 2.63 8.34 -2.15
C ASP A 38 3.34 7.77 -0.93
N ILE A 39 4.17 6.77 -1.16
CA ILE A 39 5.06 6.21 -0.14
C ILE A 39 6.47 6.67 -0.50
N ASP A 40 7.04 7.54 0.32
CA ASP A 40 8.36 8.11 0.07
C ASP A 40 9.44 7.27 0.75
N LEU A 41 10.16 6.50 -0.05
CA LEU A 41 11.30 5.69 0.40
C LEU A 41 12.64 6.28 -0.05
N THR A 42 12.72 7.58 -0.34
CA THR A 42 13.99 8.22 -0.71
C THR A 42 14.95 8.30 0.46
N GLN A 43 14.43 8.34 1.70
CA GLN A 43 15.24 8.38 2.92
C GLN A 43 14.81 7.32 3.93
N LYS A 44 14.08 6.31 3.48
CA LYS A 44 13.67 5.16 4.27
C LYS A 44 14.16 3.90 3.61
N LEU A 45 14.26 2.82 4.36
CA LEU A 45 14.79 1.57 3.86
C LEU A 45 13.71 0.69 3.26
N PHE A 46 12.58 0.58 3.94
CA PHE A 46 11.45 -0.23 3.48
C PHE A 46 10.14 0.25 4.10
N ALA A 47 9.03 -0.25 3.56
CA ALA A 47 7.68 0.00 4.07
C ALA A 47 6.94 -1.32 4.25
N VAL A 48 6.35 -1.53 5.42
CA VAL A 48 5.44 -2.64 5.66
C VAL A 48 4.03 -2.15 5.37
N CYS A 49 3.42 -2.72 4.35
CA CYS A 49 2.08 -2.33 3.89
C CYS A 49 1.06 -3.35 4.38
N GLN A 50 -0.05 -2.87 4.92
CA GLN A 50 -1.13 -3.72 5.42
C GLN A 50 -2.45 -3.24 4.85
N LEU A 51 -3.20 -4.16 4.26
CA LEU A 51 -4.47 -3.88 3.60
C LEU A 51 -5.56 -4.74 4.22
N THR A 52 -6.59 -4.09 4.74
CA THR A 52 -7.84 -4.72 5.11
C THR A 52 -8.86 -4.35 4.04
N PHE A 53 -9.55 -5.33 3.48
CA PHE A 53 -10.53 -5.06 2.44
C PHE A 53 -11.74 -5.96 2.58
N ASP A 54 -12.90 -5.43 2.17
CA ASP A 54 -14.18 -6.12 2.21
C ASP A 54 -14.93 -5.78 0.93
N ALA A 55 -15.34 -6.80 0.20
CA ALA A 55 -16.11 -6.64 -1.03
C ALA A 55 -17.60 -6.41 -0.78
N SER A 56 -18.02 -6.24 0.46
CA SER A 56 -19.40 -5.90 0.84
C SER A 56 -20.44 -6.88 0.28
N GLY A 57 -20.15 -8.18 0.41
CA GLY A 57 -21.06 -9.24 -0.06
C GLY A 57 -20.87 -9.62 -1.52
N SER A 58 -19.95 -8.99 -2.21
CA SER A 58 -19.56 -9.34 -3.57
C SER A 58 -18.52 -10.45 -3.58
N THR A 59 -18.36 -11.12 -4.73
CA THR A 59 -17.28 -12.08 -4.99
C THR A 59 -16.24 -11.54 -5.96
N ASP A 60 -16.27 -10.24 -6.26
CA ASP A 60 -15.28 -9.63 -7.11
C ASP A 60 -13.94 -9.59 -6.40
N ASP A 61 -12.87 -9.67 -7.19
CA ASP A 61 -11.51 -9.64 -6.68
C ASP A 61 -10.96 -8.22 -6.64
N LEU A 62 -10.08 -7.95 -5.68
CA LEU A 62 -9.35 -6.69 -5.60
C LEU A 62 -8.04 -6.84 -6.37
N GLN A 63 -7.86 -5.98 -7.38
CA GLN A 63 -6.66 -5.95 -8.20
C GLN A 63 -5.73 -4.86 -7.69
N LEU A 64 -4.47 -5.22 -7.44
CA LEU A 64 -3.42 -4.30 -7.01
C LEU A 64 -2.29 -4.25 -8.02
N ALA A 65 -1.74 -3.06 -8.19
CA ALA A 65 -0.47 -2.89 -8.91
C ALA A 65 0.44 -1.99 -8.10
N LEU A 66 1.69 -2.41 -7.91
CA LEU A 66 2.71 -1.60 -7.25
C LEU A 66 3.47 -0.80 -8.30
N LEU A 67 3.50 0.51 -8.12
CA LEU A 67 4.12 1.45 -9.05
C LEU A 67 5.28 2.16 -8.37
N ARG A 68 6.28 2.56 -9.15
CA ARG A 68 7.47 3.24 -8.65
C ARG A 68 7.87 4.39 -9.57
N ARG A 69 8.30 5.49 -8.96
CA ARG A 69 9.02 6.58 -9.62
C ARG A 69 10.20 7.02 -8.77
N LEU A 70 11.20 7.60 -9.41
CA LEU A 70 12.33 8.18 -8.68
C LEU A 70 11.97 9.52 -8.05
N ASP A 71 10.93 10.18 -8.56
CA ASP A 71 10.38 11.41 -8.01
C ASP A 71 8.87 11.25 -7.76
N SER A 72 8.24 12.27 -7.19
CA SER A 72 6.82 12.23 -6.87
C SER A 72 5.91 12.73 -8.00
N SER A 73 6.44 12.85 -9.22
CA SER A 73 5.71 13.40 -10.37
C SER A 73 4.89 12.31 -11.08
N TRP A 74 3.94 11.71 -10.37
CA TRP A 74 3.08 10.65 -10.91
C TRP A 74 2.22 11.18 -12.06
N ASP A 75 2.21 10.46 -13.20
CA ASP A 75 1.43 10.84 -14.37
C ASP A 75 0.33 9.84 -14.75
N GLY A 76 0.25 8.71 -14.05
CA GLY A 76 -0.75 7.68 -14.30
C GLY A 76 -0.35 6.64 -15.33
N ASP A 77 0.80 6.83 -16.00
CA ASP A 77 1.26 5.94 -17.08
C ASP A 77 2.39 5.00 -16.61
N GLU A 78 2.71 4.98 -15.34
CA GLU A 78 3.76 4.10 -14.81
C GLU A 78 3.42 2.64 -15.02
N LEU A 79 4.40 1.86 -15.47
CA LEU A 79 4.26 0.41 -15.58
C LEU A 79 4.48 -0.24 -14.21
N PRO A 80 3.66 -1.23 -13.85
CA PRO A 80 3.76 -1.83 -12.53
C PRO A 80 5.02 -2.68 -12.38
N LEU A 81 5.61 -2.63 -11.17
CA LEU A 81 6.64 -3.59 -10.77
C LEU A 81 6.02 -4.95 -10.48
N LEU A 82 4.79 -4.96 -10.03
CA LEU A 82 4.09 -6.13 -9.53
C LEU A 82 2.61 -5.91 -9.71
N THR A 83 1.89 -6.95 -10.17
CA THR A 83 0.42 -6.96 -10.18
C THR A 83 -0.07 -8.17 -9.40
N LEU A 84 -1.12 -7.98 -8.63
CA LEU A 84 -1.73 -9.02 -7.81
C LEU A 84 -3.25 -8.97 -7.96
N THR A 85 -3.86 -10.16 -7.86
CA THR A 85 -5.31 -10.27 -7.73
C THR A 85 -5.59 -10.94 -6.40
N LEU A 86 -6.28 -10.22 -5.51
CA LEU A 86 -6.64 -10.72 -4.19
C LEU A 86 -8.07 -11.21 -4.22
N ASP A 87 -8.25 -12.50 -3.98
CA ASP A 87 -9.57 -13.12 -3.97
C ASP A 87 -10.36 -12.61 -2.78
N SER A 88 -11.66 -12.34 -3.01
CA SER A 88 -12.58 -11.96 -1.96
C SER A 88 -13.59 -13.09 -1.74
N ASP A 89 -13.89 -13.36 -0.48
CA ASP A 89 -14.90 -14.33 -0.09
C ASP A 89 -16.21 -13.68 0.38
N GLY A 90 -16.34 -12.37 0.20
CA GLY A 90 -17.51 -11.60 0.62
C GLY A 90 -17.48 -11.18 2.08
N SER A 91 -16.38 -11.43 2.79
CA SER A 91 -16.14 -10.96 4.15
C SER A 91 -14.83 -10.18 4.20
N GLU A 92 -14.50 -9.63 5.36
CA GLU A 92 -13.27 -8.86 5.52
C GLU A 92 -12.04 -9.75 5.41
N ASP A 93 -11.10 -9.36 4.57
CA ASP A 93 -9.83 -10.03 4.36
C ASP A 93 -8.66 -9.12 4.71
N LEU A 94 -7.55 -9.73 5.10
CA LEU A 94 -6.32 -9.03 5.46
C LEU A 94 -5.18 -9.52 4.57
N TRP A 95 -4.44 -8.56 4.01
CA TRP A 95 -3.26 -8.83 3.19
C TRP A 95 -2.14 -7.89 3.58
N SER A 96 -0.90 -8.35 3.48
CA SER A 96 0.26 -7.51 3.76
C SER A 96 1.42 -7.85 2.85
N MET A 97 2.27 -6.85 2.62
CA MET A 97 3.57 -7.05 1.97
C MET A 97 4.56 -6.01 2.45
N THR A 98 5.83 -6.28 2.20
CA THR A 98 6.91 -5.32 2.45
C THR A 98 7.47 -4.84 1.12
N ILE A 99 7.50 -3.53 0.91
CA ILE A 99 8.31 -2.93 -0.15
C ILE A 99 9.72 -2.88 0.43
N GLY A 100 10.52 -3.89 0.12
CA GLY A 100 11.80 -4.12 0.77
C GLY A 100 12.93 -3.30 0.19
N PRO A 101 14.13 -3.38 0.82
CA PRO A 101 15.31 -2.64 0.38
C PRO A 101 15.71 -2.96 -1.06
N ASP A 102 15.44 -4.18 -1.52
CA ASP A 102 15.80 -4.63 -2.87
C ASP A 102 15.03 -3.90 -3.96
N CYS A 103 13.89 -3.28 -3.63
CA CYS A 103 13.14 -2.48 -4.59
C CYS A 103 13.84 -1.15 -4.89
N GLY A 104 14.73 -0.72 -4.00
CA GLY A 104 15.50 0.50 -4.14
C GLY A 104 14.79 1.75 -3.67
N PRO A 105 15.50 2.87 -3.59
CA PRO A 105 14.93 4.14 -3.19
C PRO A 105 13.95 4.66 -4.24
N GLY A 106 13.07 5.54 -3.82
CA GLY A 106 12.12 6.18 -4.70
C GLY A 106 10.77 6.38 -4.05
N HIS A 107 9.82 6.75 -4.87
CA HIS A 107 8.42 6.91 -4.50
C HIS A 107 7.63 5.73 -5.01
N TYR A 108 6.71 5.25 -4.18
CA TYR A 108 5.86 4.09 -4.47
C TYR A 108 4.40 4.45 -4.23
N ARG A 109 3.52 3.87 -5.01
CA ARG A 109 2.09 3.87 -4.71
C ARG A 109 1.44 2.64 -5.32
N PHE A 110 0.24 2.34 -4.87
CA PHE A 110 -0.56 1.25 -5.42
C PHE A 110 -1.68 1.80 -6.29
N ARG A 111 -2.00 1.05 -7.32
CA ARG A 111 -3.21 1.23 -8.10
C ARG A 111 -4.19 0.14 -7.69
N LEU A 112 -5.42 0.50 -7.37
CA LEU A 112 -6.45 -0.40 -6.89
C LEU A 112 -7.61 -0.39 -7.86
N ALA A 113 -8.16 -1.57 -8.15
CA ALA A 113 -9.37 -1.71 -8.97
C ALA A 113 -10.13 -2.97 -8.58
N SER A 114 -11.45 -2.97 -8.80
CA SER A 114 -12.28 -4.16 -8.69
C SER A 114 -12.28 -4.92 -10.01
N SER A 115 -12.33 -6.24 -9.95
CA SER A 115 -12.48 -7.08 -11.16
C SER A 115 -13.87 -6.97 -11.78
N GLY A 116 -14.88 -6.53 -11.02
CA GLY A 116 -16.26 -6.40 -11.46
C GLY A 116 -16.71 -4.96 -11.60
N ALA A 117 -17.72 -4.72 -12.42
CA ALA A 117 -18.15 -3.38 -12.77
C ALA A 117 -19.13 -2.77 -11.75
N SER A 118 -19.75 -3.57 -10.90
CA SER A 118 -20.89 -3.11 -10.06
C SER A 118 -20.57 -3.03 -8.59
N ASP A 119 -19.41 -3.49 -8.17
CA ASP A 119 -19.13 -3.66 -6.75
C ASP A 119 -18.04 -2.72 -6.28
N SER A 120 -18.17 -2.31 -5.02
CA SER A 120 -17.19 -1.47 -4.36
C SER A 120 -16.53 -2.25 -3.23
N PHE A 121 -15.30 -1.89 -2.96
CA PHE A 121 -14.55 -2.43 -1.84
C PHE A 121 -14.44 -1.41 -0.73
N ASP A 122 -14.64 -1.87 0.50
CA ASP A 122 -14.28 -1.10 1.68
C ASP A 122 -12.81 -1.36 1.96
N ILE A 123 -12.02 -0.30 2.08
CA ILE A 123 -10.56 -0.38 2.12
C ILE A 123 -10.00 0.35 3.34
N HIS A 124 -9.09 -0.32 4.03
CA HIS A 124 -8.20 0.32 5.01
C HIS A 124 -6.77 -0.11 4.70
N PHE A 125 -6.02 0.76 4.08
CA PHE A 125 -4.67 0.49 3.58
C PHE A 125 -3.69 1.43 4.26
N THR A 126 -2.70 0.85 4.96
CA THR A 126 -1.70 1.61 5.70
C THR A 126 -0.30 1.12 5.35
N ALA A 127 0.69 1.97 5.60
CA ALA A 127 2.09 1.60 5.53
C ALA A 127 2.84 2.14 6.73
N ARG A 128 3.76 1.36 7.26
CA ARG A 128 4.70 1.82 8.27
C ARG A 128 6.10 1.75 7.67
N LEU A 129 6.79 2.88 7.69
CA LEU A 129 8.11 3.01 7.09
C LEU A 129 9.18 2.73 8.14
N ALA A 130 10.30 2.20 7.68
CA ALA A 130 11.44 1.92 8.54
C ALA A 130 12.73 2.48 7.92
N ARG A 131 13.60 2.95 8.77
CA ARG A 131 14.93 3.37 8.41
C ARG A 131 15.96 2.50 9.12
N TYR A 132 17.16 2.57 8.62
CA TYR A 132 18.28 1.87 9.20
C TYR A 132 19.05 2.88 10.06
N GLU A 133 19.37 2.49 11.29
CA GLU A 133 20.24 3.32 12.12
C GLU A 133 21.14 2.46 12.98
N LEU A 134 22.20 3.06 13.50
CA LEU A 134 23.11 2.37 14.40
C LEU A 134 22.66 2.56 15.84
N ALA A 135 22.45 1.45 16.53
CA ALA A 135 22.19 1.46 17.94
C ALA A 135 23.49 1.53 18.72
N ALA A 136 23.55 2.41 19.70
CA ALA A 136 24.69 2.47 20.63
C ALA A 136 24.43 1.52 21.78
N GLU A 137 25.50 0.86 22.20
CA GLU A 137 25.48 0.03 23.40
C GLU A 137 25.75 0.85 24.65
#